data_9951fc5940617c0ea8bd7ff2036be29e
#
_entry.id   9951fc5940617c0ea8bd7ff2036be29e
#
_cell.length_a   1.000
_cell.length_b   1.000
_cell.length_c   1.000
_cell.angle_alpha   90.00
_cell.angle_beta   90.00
_cell.angle_gamma   90.00
#
_symmetry.space_group_name_H-M   'P 1'
#
loop_
_entity.id
_entity.type
_entity.pdbx_description
1 polymer ?
#
loop_
_entity_poly.entity_id
_entity_poly.type
_entity_poly.pdbx_seq_one_letter_code
_entity_poly.pdbx_strand_id
1 'polypeptide(L)'
;MKLFTITATPIMNEVQAQEFPGYKGDIVEFNKSNLKDYNQQVAGILANWGIDGFTIYQVDGYWMGQSEASFKIEIAIDSDSEKVYTVARALRQMYNQDAVMLTLPDNTVKFIED
;
A
#
# COMPACT_ATOMS: atom_id res chain seq x y z
N MET A 1 -6.13 2.78 22.40
CA MET A 1 -5.57 2.29 21.12
C MET A 1 -6.04 3.18 19.98
N LYS A 2 -5.12 3.56 19.10
CA LYS A 2 -5.44 4.41 17.97
C LYS A 2 -5.41 3.59 16.69
N LEU A 3 -6.35 3.85 15.79
CA LEU A 3 -6.44 3.16 14.50
C LEU A 3 -6.05 4.09 13.36
N PHE A 4 -5.05 3.67 12.58
CA PHE A 4 -4.61 4.33 11.36
C PHE A 4 -4.92 3.41 10.18
N THR A 5 -5.20 3.99 9.02
CA THR A 5 -5.39 3.22 7.80
C THR A 5 -4.51 3.79 6.69
N ILE A 6 -3.65 2.95 6.13
CA ILE A 6 -2.84 3.30 4.96
C ILE A 6 -3.50 2.67 3.75
N THR A 7 -3.74 3.45 2.71
CA THR A 7 -4.22 2.95 1.43
C THR A 7 -3.12 3.11 0.41
N ALA A 8 -2.64 2.00 -0.13
CA ALA A 8 -1.56 1.98 -1.10
C ALA A 8 -1.95 1.15 -2.32
N THR A 9 -1.41 1.54 -3.46
CA THR A 9 -1.66 0.86 -4.73
C THR A 9 -0.35 0.32 -5.28
N PRO A 10 0.08 -0.88 -4.87
CA PRO A 10 1.38 -1.43 -5.26
C PRO A 10 1.30 -2.07 -6.63
N ILE A 11 1.02 -1.27 -7.66
CA ILE A 11 0.89 -1.74 -9.03
C ILE A 11 1.98 -1.14 -9.90
N MET A 12 2.33 -1.87 -10.95
CA MET A 12 3.21 -1.39 -11.99
C MET A 12 2.38 -0.82 -13.14
N ASN A 13 2.89 0.21 -13.81
CA ASN A 13 2.35 0.63 -15.09
C ASN A 13 2.84 -0.31 -16.20
N GLU A 14 2.29 -0.18 -17.41
CA GLU A 14 2.66 -1.08 -18.50
C GLU A 14 4.15 -1.02 -18.86
N VAL A 15 4.74 0.16 -18.80
CA VAL A 15 6.17 0.32 -19.12
C VAL A 15 7.03 -0.48 -18.16
N GLN A 16 6.73 -0.39 -16.86
CA GLN A 16 7.44 -1.15 -15.83
C GLN A 16 7.21 -2.65 -15.98
N ALA A 17 5.95 -3.06 -16.25
CA ALA A 17 5.58 -4.47 -16.34
C ALA A 17 6.22 -5.17 -17.56
N GLN A 18 6.45 -4.46 -18.65
CA GLN A 18 7.07 -5.02 -19.86
C GLN A 18 8.48 -5.58 -19.61
N GLU A 19 9.16 -5.11 -18.57
CA GLU A 19 10.49 -5.59 -18.20
C GLU A 19 10.47 -6.94 -17.50
N PHE A 20 9.28 -7.43 -17.13
CA PHE A 20 9.15 -8.69 -16.38
C PHE A 20 8.78 -9.84 -17.32
N PRO A 21 9.45 -11.00 -17.19
CA PRO A 21 9.22 -12.14 -18.09
C PRO A 21 7.80 -12.70 -18.06
N GLY A 22 7.08 -12.51 -16.97
CA GLY A 22 5.70 -13.02 -16.85
C GLY A 22 4.63 -12.12 -17.44
N TYR A 23 4.99 -10.96 -17.95
CA TYR A 23 4.03 -10.01 -18.49
C TYR A 23 3.56 -10.44 -19.88
N LYS A 24 2.22 -10.55 -20.05
CA LYS A 24 1.61 -11.03 -21.29
C LYS A 24 0.71 -10.02 -21.97
N GLY A 25 0.90 -8.73 -21.69
CA GLY A 25 0.12 -7.66 -22.29
C GLY A 25 -1.15 -7.27 -21.56
N ASP A 26 -1.45 -7.91 -20.43
CA ASP A 26 -2.61 -7.56 -19.60
C ASP A 26 -2.12 -7.07 -18.24
N ILE A 27 -2.06 -5.75 -18.07
CA ILE A 27 -1.55 -5.13 -16.84
C ILE A 27 -2.43 -5.42 -15.62
N VAL A 28 -3.74 -5.52 -15.82
CA VAL A 28 -4.67 -5.79 -14.71
C VAL A 28 -4.42 -7.18 -14.15
N GLU A 29 -4.35 -8.19 -15.02
CA GLU A 29 -4.09 -9.56 -14.59
C GLU A 29 -2.69 -9.71 -14.00
N PHE A 30 -1.69 -9.05 -14.58
CA PHE A 30 -0.33 -9.07 -14.06
C PHE A 30 -0.27 -8.54 -12.63
N ASN A 31 -0.89 -7.39 -12.38
CA ASN A 31 -0.89 -6.79 -11.04
C ASN A 31 -1.68 -7.64 -10.04
N LYS A 32 -2.81 -8.22 -10.44
CA LYS A 32 -3.58 -9.12 -9.59
C LYS A 32 -2.77 -10.35 -9.17
N SER A 33 -2.02 -10.93 -10.08
CA SER A 33 -1.22 -12.12 -9.78
C SER A 33 -0.10 -11.83 -8.80
N ASN A 34 0.37 -10.58 -8.72
CA ASN A 34 1.45 -10.19 -7.83
C ASN A 34 0.99 -9.70 -6.45
N LEU A 35 -0.32 -9.52 -6.24
CA LEU A 35 -0.83 -8.97 -4.98
C LEU A 35 -0.44 -9.79 -3.75
N LYS A 36 -0.38 -11.11 -3.89
CA LYS A 36 0.00 -11.99 -2.78
C LYS A 36 1.42 -11.72 -2.32
N ASP A 37 2.33 -11.51 -3.25
CA ASP A 37 3.74 -11.20 -2.93
C ASP A 37 3.85 -9.83 -2.27
N TYR A 38 3.06 -8.88 -2.74
CA TYR A 38 3.01 -7.55 -2.12
C TYR A 38 2.52 -7.61 -0.67
N ASN A 39 1.52 -8.44 -0.38
CA ASN A 39 1.04 -8.63 0.99
C ASN A 39 2.17 -9.07 1.92
N GLN A 40 2.98 -10.02 1.49
CA GLN A 40 4.11 -10.52 2.28
C GLN A 40 5.17 -9.45 2.50
N GLN A 41 5.46 -8.67 1.47
CA GLN A 41 6.41 -7.56 1.55
C GLN A 41 5.94 -6.50 2.55
N VAL A 42 4.68 -6.12 2.48
CA VAL A 42 4.09 -5.12 3.37
C VAL A 42 4.11 -5.62 4.81
N ALA A 43 3.74 -6.87 5.04
CA ALA A 43 3.78 -7.47 6.38
C ALA A 43 5.20 -7.45 6.95
N GLY A 44 6.21 -7.74 6.12
CA GLY A 44 7.61 -7.69 6.53
C GLY A 44 8.05 -6.29 6.95
N ILE A 45 7.62 -5.27 6.20
CA ILE A 45 7.95 -3.88 6.53
C ILE A 45 7.34 -3.48 7.87
N LEU A 46 6.06 -3.80 8.10
CA LEU A 46 5.38 -3.49 9.34
C LEU A 46 6.07 -4.16 10.54
N ALA A 47 6.43 -5.44 10.39
CA ALA A 47 7.13 -6.17 11.43
C ALA A 47 8.50 -5.56 11.73
N ASN A 48 9.24 -5.14 10.71
CA ASN A 48 10.56 -4.51 10.88
C ASN A 48 10.48 -3.19 11.65
N TRP A 49 9.36 -2.48 11.56
CA TRP A 49 9.14 -1.24 12.30
C TRP A 49 8.48 -1.46 13.66
N GLY A 50 8.36 -2.72 14.09
CA GLY A 50 7.82 -3.05 15.40
C GLY A 50 6.31 -2.86 15.52
N ILE A 51 5.60 -2.92 14.40
CA ILE A 51 4.14 -2.86 14.40
C ILE A 51 3.61 -4.29 14.44
N ASP A 52 3.05 -4.69 15.58
CA ASP A 52 2.62 -6.06 15.82
C ASP A 52 1.16 -6.31 15.46
N GLY A 53 0.32 -5.29 15.54
CA GLY A 53 -1.11 -5.43 15.27
C GLY A 53 -1.52 -4.70 14.00
N PHE A 54 -1.83 -5.44 12.95
CA PHE A 54 -2.31 -4.86 11.70
C PHE A 54 -3.14 -5.87 10.92
N THR A 55 -3.98 -5.35 10.04
CA THR A 55 -4.80 -6.13 9.11
C THR A 55 -4.58 -5.59 7.71
N ILE A 56 -4.28 -6.47 6.76
CA ILE A 56 -4.13 -6.10 5.35
C ILE A 56 -5.28 -6.72 4.57
N TYR A 57 -5.96 -5.92 3.76
CA TYR A 57 -6.99 -6.44 2.88
C TYR A 57 -6.93 -5.76 1.52
N GLN A 58 -7.27 -6.53 0.51
CA GLN A 58 -7.29 -6.06 -0.88
C GLN A 58 -8.61 -5.36 -1.16
N VAL A 59 -8.53 -4.24 -1.89
CA VAL A 59 -9.70 -3.47 -2.29
C VAL A 59 -9.56 -3.07 -3.75
N ASP A 60 -10.69 -2.78 -4.39
CA ASP A 60 -10.70 -2.19 -5.72
C ASP A 60 -10.76 -0.68 -5.57
N GLY A 61 -9.71 0.00 -6.02
CA GLY A 61 -9.70 1.43 -6.13
C GLY A 61 -10.10 1.87 -7.53
N TYR A 62 -10.59 3.08 -7.67
CA TYR A 62 -10.93 3.65 -8.97
C TYR A 62 -10.26 5.00 -9.11
N TRP A 63 -9.60 5.20 -10.22
CA TRP A 63 -8.97 6.46 -10.56
C TRP A 63 -9.26 6.78 -12.02
N MET A 64 -9.89 7.93 -12.27
CA MET A 64 -10.26 8.37 -13.60
C MET A 64 -11.03 7.29 -14.39
N GLY A 65 -11.96 6.62 -13.72
CA GLY A 65 -12.81 5.60 -14.32
C GLY A 65 -12.17 4.23 -14.50
N GLN A 66 -10.92 4.07 -14.07
CA GLN A 66 -10.21 2.79 -14.16
C GLN A 66 -10.06 2.14 -12.81
N SER A 67 -10.30 0.82 -12.77
CA SER A 67 -10.11 0.02 -11.56
C SER A 67 -8.63 -0.24 -11.32
N GLU A 68 -8.22 -0.08 -10.05
CA GLU A 68 -6.87 -0.37 -9.61
C GLU A 68 -6.93 -1.29 -8.40
N ALA A 69 -6.10 -2.35 -8.40
CA ALA A 69 -5.95 -3.20 -7.22
C ALA A 69 -5.16 -2.44 -6.15
N SER A 70 -5.72 -2.36 -4.96
CA SER A 70 -5.12 -1.60 -3.85
C SER A 70 -5.14 -2.40 -2.57
N PHE A 71 -4.33 -1.97 -1.60
CA PHE A 71 -4.37 -2.47 -0.22
C PHE A 71 -4.88 -1.41 0.71
N LYS A 72 -5.63 -1.83 1.72
CA LYS A 72 -5.78 -1.07 2.94
C LYS A 72 -5.09 -1.81 4.08
N ILE A 73 -4.31 -1.07 4.85
CA ILE A 73 -3.60 -1.61 6.00
C ILE A 73 -4.11 -0.89 7.23
N GLU A 74 -4.84 -1.60 8.08
CA GLU A 74 -5.31 -1.07 9.35
C GLU A 74 -4.29 -1.36 10.42
N ILE A 75 -3.80 -0.33 11.08
CA ILE A 75 -2.76 -0.42 12.10
C ILE A 75 -3.33 0.08 13.42
N ALA A 76 -3.33 -0.79 14.42
CA ALA A 76 -3.77 -0.44 15.78
C ALA A 76 -2.54 -0.31 16.67
N ILE A 77 -2.27 0.90 17.18
CA ILE A 77 -1.14 1.15 18.08
C ILE A 77 -1.54 2.07 19.22
N ASP A 78 -0.91 1.91 20.37
CA ASP A 78 -1.12 2.75 21.55
C ASP A 78 -0.18 3.93 21.62
N SER A 79 0.94 3.87 20.91
CA SER A 79 2.01 4.83 21.03
C SER A 79 2.26 5.58 19.71
N ASP A 80 3.40 5.95 19.49
CA ASP A 80 4.03 6.80 18.50
C ASP A 80 3.48 6.69 17.08
N SER A 81 2.76 7.71 16.65
CA SER A 81 2.24 7.82 15.28
C SER A 81 3.35 7.97 14.24
N GLU A 82 4.57 8.36 14.66
CA GLU A 82 5.70 8.50 13.75
C GLU A 82 6.04 7.19 13.02
N LYS A 83 5.84 6.06 13.68
CA LYS A 83 6.05 4.76 13.05
C LYS A 83 5.13 4.57 11.85
N VAL A 84 3.88 5.00 11.97
CA VAL A 84 2.89 4.88 10.90
C VAL A 84 3.29 5.75 9.70
N TYR A 85 3.71 6.99 9.96
CA TYR A 85 4.21 7.88 8.90
C TYR A 85 5.43 7.29 8.21
N THR A 86 6.35 6.72 8.97
CA THR A 86 7.55 6.09 8.42
C THR A 86 7.20 4.91 7.50
N VAL A 87 6.25 4.08 7.91
CA VAL A 87 5.77 2.97 7.09
C VAL A 87 5.11 3.48 5.81
N ALA A 88 4.27 4.51 5.92
CA ALA A 88 3.61 5.09 4.75
C ALA A 88 4.63 5.63 3.74
N ARG A 89 5.68 6.31 4.21
CA ARG A 89 6.77 6.79 3.35
C ARG A 89 7.52 5.64 2.68
N ALA A 90 7.81 4.59 3.45
CA ALA A 90 8.51 3.42 2.93
C ALA A 90 7.69 2.74 1.82
N LEU A 91 6.40 2.60 2.01
CA LEU A 91 5.52 2.02 1.00
C LEU A 91 5.44 2.89 -0.26
N ARG A 92 5.34 4.21 -0.07
CA ARG A 92 5.32 5.13 -1.20
C ARG A 92 6.59 4.99 -2.05
N GLN A 93 7.74 4.93 -1.40
CA GLN A 93 9.02 4.81 -2.09
C GLN A 93 9.18 3.45 -2.75
N MET A 94 8.82 2.38 -2.04
CA MET A 94 8.97 1.02 -2.54
C MET A 94 8.14 0.77 -3.80
N TYR A 95 6.93 1.29 -3.84
CA TYR A 95 6.02 1.10 -4.97
C TYR A 95 6.02 2.27 -5.95
N ASN A 96 6.93 3.22 -5.75
CA ASN A 96 7.11 4.37 -6.63
C ASN A 96 5.80 5.10 -6.92
N GLN A 97 5.00 5.30 -5.87
CA GLN A 97 3.74 6.03 -5.95
C GLN A 97 3.97 7.52 -5.75
N ASP A 98 3.15 8.35 -6.39
CA ASP A 98 3.20 9.80 -6.18
C ASP A 98 2.80 10.16 -4.75
N ALA A 99 1.81 9.46 -4.21
CA ALA A 99 1.34 9.66 -2.86
C ALA A 99 0.70 8.39 -2.31
N VAL A 100 0.75 8.23 -0.99
CA VAL A 100 0.05 7.19 -0.26
C VAL A 100 -0.95 7.85 0.67
N MET A 101 -2.19 7.38 0.68
CA MET A 101 -3.23 7.94 1.53
C MET A 101 -3.13 7.38 2.94
N LEU A 102 -3.13 8.28 3.92
CA LEU A 102 -3.12 7.92 5.33
C LEU A 102 -4.35 8.51 6.01
N THR A 103 -5.17 7.65 6.60
CA THR A 103 -6.31 8.06 7.40
C THR A 103 -5.95 7.99 8.87
N LEU A 104 -6.09 9.11 9.56
CA LEU A 104 -5.76 9.25 10.99
C LEU A 104 -6.94 8.78 11.86
N PRO A 105 -6.71 8.55 13.17
CA PRO A 105 -7.78 8.10 14.07
C PRO A 105 -8.99 9.01 14.16
N ASP A 106 -8.85 10.30 13.87
CA ASP A 106 -9.95 11.26 13.84
C ASP A 106 -10.65 11.34 12.47
N ASN A 107 -10.32 10.41 11.57
CA ASN A 107 -10.80 10.35 10.18
C ASN A 107 -10.25 11.45 9.26
N THR A 108 -9.28 12.23 9.71
CA THR A 108 -8.56 13.16 8.84
C THR A 108 -7.73 12.37 7.84
N VAL A 109 -7.78 12.77 6.58
CA VAL A 109 -7.01 12.12 5.50
C VAL A 109 -5.81 12.99 5.14
N LYS A 110 -4.65 12.36 5.02
CA LYS A 110 -3.43 13.00 4.56
C LYS A 110 -2.84 12.20 3.41
N PHE A 111 -2.24 12.90 2.46
CA PHE A 111 -1.48 12.28 1.37
C PHE A 111 0.00 12.41 1.67
N ILE A 112 0.68 11.27 1.77
CA ILE A 112 2.11 11.23 2.06
C ILE A 112 2.85 11.24 0.72
N GLU A 113 3.58 12.33 0.49
CA GLU A 113 4.25 12.59 -0.79
C GLU A 113 5.78 12.65 -0.67
N ASP A 114 6.30 12.62 0.55
CA ASP A 114 7.74 12.75 0.83
C ASP A 114 8.50 11.42 0.95
#